data_b34ca0df2a7b3c61a305860be4ddd2d5
#
_entry.id   b34ca0df2a7b3c61a305860be4ddd2d5
#
_cell.length_a   1.000
_cell.length_b   1.000
_cell.length_c   1.000
_cell.angle_alpha   90.00
_cell.angle_beta   90.00
_cell.angle_gamma   90.00
#
_symmetry.space_group_name_H-M   'P 1'
#
loop_
_entity.id
_entity.type
_entity.pdbx_description
1 polymer ?
#
loop_
_entity_poly.entity_id
_entity_poly.type
_entity_poly.pdbx_seq_one_letter_code
_entity_poly.pdbx_strand_id
1 'polypeptide(L)'
;TIFLVPAGDKKLLERQKIENVYEYEWWEGYLSDELKITFTPVQHWSKRGLFDRNKSLWGGWFFEFNDFSIFHAGDTGYSEDFKSTRMKLGSPKYAFIPIGAYDPEWFMAESHVNPEDAVQIMLDLGAENSFGMHWATFKLTDEDTLEPRERLDAEVKNKKINSFIAPIPGS
;
A
#
# COMPACT_ATOMS: atom_id res chain seq x y z
N THR A 1 15.89 15.98 -6.68
CA THR A 1 14.91 14.92 -6.32
C THR A 1 14.73 14.00 -7.52
N ILE A 2 14.71 12.70 -7.27
CA ILE A 2 14.35 11.65 -8.23
C ILE A 2 12.89 11.26 -7.95
N PHE A 3 12.08 11.13 -9.00
CA PHE A 3 10.70 10.69 -8.92
C PHE A 3 10.57 9.30 -9.55
N LEU A 4 10.16 8.32 -8.77
CA LEU A 4 9.83 6.97 -9.22
C LEU A 4 8.31 6.87 -9.31
N VAL A 5 7.80 6.51 -10.47
CA VAL A 5 6.36 6.53 -10.73
C VAL A 5 5.92 5.24 -11.43
N PRO A 6 4.64 4.85 -11.31
CA PRO A 6 4.08 3.79 -12.13
C PRO A 6 4.16 4.11 -13.62
N ALA A 7 4.27 3.09 -14.46
CA ALA A 7 4.21 3.24 -15.90
C ALA A 7 2.91 3.95 -16.33
N GLY A 8 3.04 4.94 -17.20
CA GLY A 8 1.97 5.84 -17.66
C GLY A 8 1.89 7.18 -16.95
N ASP A 9 2.59 7.38 -15.84
CA ASP A 9 2.50 8.61 -15.03
C ASP A 9 3.59 9.64 -15.32
N LYS A 10 4.70 9.27 -15.97
CA LYS A 10 5.82 10.17 -16.27
C LYS A 10 5.38 11.47 -16.96
N LYS A 11 4.53 11.35 -17.98
CA LYS A 11 4.05 12.51 -18.74
C LYS A 11 3.25 13.49 -17.90
N LEU A 12 2.64 13.07 -16.79
CA LEU A 12 1.91 13.97 -15.88
C LEU A 12 2.88 14.90 -15.16
N LEU A 13 3.99 14.35 -14.67
CA LEU A 13 5.01 15.11 -13.94
C LEU A 13 5.79 16.03 -14.90
N GLU A 14 6.15 15.52 -16.08
CA GLU A 14 6.85 16.30 -17.11
C GLU A 14 6.05 17.53 -17.57
N ARG A 15 4.72 17.42 -17.67
CA ARG A 15 3.82 18.58 -17.96
C ARG A 15 3.89 19.66 -16.88
N GLN A 16 4.24 19.29 -15.64
CA GLN A 16 4.49 20.21 -14.52
C GLN A 16 5.95 20.69 -14.45
N LYS A 17 6.75 20.40 -15.50
CA LYS A 17 8.19 20.72 -15.58
C LYS A 17 9.01 20.02 -14.49
N ILE A 18 8.54 18.87 -14.01
CA ILE A 18 9.30 18.01 -13.10
C ILE A 18 10.21 17.14 -13.95
N GLU A 19 11.51 17.24 -13.70
CA GLU A 19 12.57 16.45 -14.33
C GLU A 19 12.95 15.24 -13.46
N ASN A 20 13.80 14.35 -13.98
CA ASN A 20 14.28 13.14 -13.28
C ASN A 20 13.15 12.20 -12.86
N VAL A 21 12.20 11.93 -13.77
CA VAL A 21 11.08 11.02 -13.57
C VAL A 21 11.36 9.70 -14.29
N TYR A 22 11.28 8.61 -13.54
CA TYR A 22 11.51 7.25 -14.01
C TYR A 22 10.24 6.43 -13.79
N GLU A 23 9.73 5.81 -14.87
CA GLU A 23 8.57 4.93 -14.85
C GLU A 23 9.00 3.47 -14.66
N TYR A 24 8.18 2.71 -13.93
CA TYR A 24 8.40 1.29 -13.67
C TYR A 24 7.14 0.48 -13.92
N GLU A 25 7.32 -0.66 -14.56
CA GLU A 25 6.36 -1.75 -14.60
C GLU A 25 6.42 -2.55 -13.28
N TRP A 26 5.42 -3.39 -13.02
CA TRP A 26 5.45 -4.28 -11.86
C TRP A 26 6.69 -5.17 -11.86
N TRP A 27 7.34 -5.29 -10.71
CA TRP A 27 8.59 -6.02 -10.47
C TRP A 27 9.85 -5.34 -11.00
N GLU A 28 9.72 -4.20 -11.62
CA GLU A 28 10.85 -3.32 -11.94
C GLU A 28 11.11 -2.33 -10.82
N GLY A 29 12.24 -1.64 -10.89
CA GLY A 29 12.55 -0.66 -9.86
C GLY A 29 13.90 0.04 -10.02
N TYR A 30 14.26 0.75 -8.99
CA TYR A 30 15.47 1.56 -8.88
C TYR A 30 16.50 0.84 -8.02
N LEU A 31 17.77 0.93 -8.40
CA LEU A 31 18.90 0.38 -7.65
C LEU A 31 19.99 1.43 -7.50
N SER A 32 20.45 1.60 -6.26
CA SER A 32 21.68 2.34 -5.90
C SER A 32 22.53 1.49 -4.96
N ASP A 33 23.67 2.03 -4.51
CA ASP A 33 24.59 1.31 -3.62
C ASP A 33 23.98 1.01 -2.24
N GLU A 34 23.02 1.81 -1.79
CA GLU A 34 22.45 1.72 -0.43
C GLU A 34 20.96 1.31 -0.41
N LEU A 35 20.28 1.36 -1.55
CA LEU A 35 18.83 1.21 -1.61
C LEU A 35 18.41 0.57 -2.92
N LYS A 36 17.64 -0.52 -2.81
CA LYS A 36 16.86 -1.08 -3.91
C LYS A 36 15.38 -0.83 -3.66
N ILE A 37 14.68 -0.33 -4.68
CA ILE A 37 13.24 -0.08 -4.63
C ILE A 37 12.58 -0.87 -5.74
N THR A 38 11.61 -1.70 -5.40
CA THR A 38 10.84 -2.49 -6.37
C THR A 38 9.38 -2.06 -6.37
N PHE A 39 8.83 -1.78 -7.56
CA PHE A 39 7.42 -1.52 -7.75
C PHE A 39 6.65 -2.85 -7.80
N THR A 40 5.62 -3.01 -6.98
CA THR A 40 4.91 -4.29 -6.79
C THR A 40 3.44 -4.17 -7.19
N PRO A 41 2.83 -5.24 -7.74
CA PRO A 41 1.39 -5.27 -7.97
C PRO A 41 0.62 -5.25 -6.63
N VAL A 42 -0.57 -4.69 -6.68
CA VAL A 42 -1.61 -4.75 -5.64
C VAL A 42 -2.98 -4.73 -6.32
N GLN A 43 -4.03 -5.03 -5.59
CA GLN A 43 -5.40 -5.04 -6.11
C GLN A 43 -6.02 -3.64 -6.08
N HIS A 44 -5.93 -2.90 -7.17
CA HIS A 44 -6.53 -1.57 -7.30
C HIS A 44 -6.81 -1.24 -8.78
N TRP A 45 -6.93 0.03 -9.11
CA TRP A 45 -7.10 0.56 -10.45
C TRP A 45 -6.58 2.01 -10.54
N SER A 46 -6.46 2.55 -11.75
CA SER A 46 -6.07 3.94 -11.96
C SER A 46 -7.05 4.70 -12.83
N LYS A 47 -7.29 5.98 -12.50
CA LYS A 47 -8.08 6.91 -13.30
C LYS A 47 -7.86 8.35 -12.82
N ARG A 48 -7.72 9.29 -13.75
CA ARG A 48 -7.67 10.75 -13.49
C ARG A 48 -8.67 11.54 -14.31
N GLY A 49 -9.03 11.04 -15.49
CA GLY A 49 -9.95 11.68 -16.40
C GLY A 49 -11.10 10.75 -16.81
N LEU A 50 -11.91 11.17 -17.78
CA LEU A 50 -13.07 10.41 -18.23
C LEU A 50 -12.69 9.19 -19.08
N PHE A 51 -11.51 9.21 -19.75
CA PHE A 51 -11.13 8.22 -20.77
C PHE A 51 -9.77 7.56 -20.51
N ASP A 52 -9.27 7.61 -19.30
CA ASP A 52 -7.92 7.14 -18.95
C ASP A 52 -7.89 6.02 -17.89
N ARG A 53 -9.03 5.35 -17.64
CA ARG A 53 -9.09 4.21 -16.72
C ARG A 53 -8.06 3.16 -17.11
N ASN A 54 -7.23 2.78 -16.13
CA ASN A 54 -6.17 1.78 -16.24
C ASN A 54 -5.11 2.07 -17.35
N LYS A 55 -4.92 3.36 -17.69
CA LYS A 55 -3.84 3.77 -18.62
C LYS A 55 -2.51 4.01 -17.92
N SER A 56 -2.50 4.17 -16.61
CA SER A 56 -1.31 4.09 -15.78
C SER A 56 -1.41 2.84 -14.92
N LEU A 57 -0.29 2.29 -14.50
CA LEU A 57 -0.28 1.25 -13.48
C LEU A 57 -0.56 1.82 -12.10
N TRP A 58 -0.82 0.93 -11.17
CA TRP A 58 -0.98 1.18 -9.74
C TRP A 58 -0.18 0.13 -8.99
N GLY A 59 0.16 0.36 -7.73
CA GLY A 59 0.97 -0.62 -7.00
C GLY A 59 1.46 -0.12 -5.66
N GLY A 60 2.13 -1.02 -4.97
CA GLY A 60 2.93 -0.76 -3.79
C GLY A 60 4.41 -0.60 -4.13
N TRP A 61 5.19 -0.25 -3.11
CA TRP A 61 6.62 -0.12 -3.22
C TRP A 61 7.32 -0.91 -2.13
N PHE A 62 8.31 -1.72 -2.51
CA PHE A 62 9.17 -2.46 -1.60
C PHE A 62 10.56 -1.84 -1.59
N PHE A 63 11.01 -1.40 -0.42
CA PHE A 63 12.30 -0.74 -0.19
C PHE A 63 13.21 -1.70 0.55
N GLU A 64 14.37 -2.01 -0.03
CA GLU A 64 15.40 -2.86 0.57
C GLU A 64 16.62 -1.99 0.91
N PHE A 65 16.86 -1.78 2.20
CA PHE A 65 18.05 -1.16 2.76
C PHE A 65 19.02 -2.26 3.24
N ASN A 66 20.25 -1.90 3.59
CA ASN A 66 21.23 -2.88 4.04
C ASN A 66 20.79 -3.69 5.27
N ASP A 67 20.08 -3.06 6.22
CA ASP A 67 19.76 -3.65 7.52
C ASP A 67 18.26 -3.97 7.69
N PHE A 68 17.39 -3.46 6.86
CA PHE A 68 15.95 -3.64 6.96
C PHE A 68 15.24 -3.40 5.63
N SER A 69 13.97 -3.78 5.57
CA SER A 69 13.11 -3.52 4.43
C SER A 69 11.77 -2.94 4.85
N ILE A 70 11.18 -2.15 3.95
CA ILE A 70 9.87 -1.53 4.14
C ILE A 70 8.99 -1.89 2.95
N PHE A 71 7.75 -2.22 3.22
CA PHE A 71 6.70 -2.33 2.21
C PHE A 71 5.63 -1.25 2.42
N HIS A 72 5.28 -0.53 1.37
CA HIS A 72 4.18 0.42 1.36
C HIS A 72 3.15 -0.06 0.33
N ALA A 73 1.97 -0.47 0.80
CA ALA A 73 0.97 -1.09 -0.05
C ALA A 73 0.35 -0.14 -1.08
N GLY A 74 0.29 1.17 -0.78
CA GLY A 74 -0.62 2.07 -1.49
C GLY A 74 -2.07 1.74 -1.13
N ASP A 75 -3.02 2.14 -1.98
CA ASP A 75 -4.42 1.74 -1.86
C ASP A 75 -4.60 0.36 -2.47
N THR A 76 -5.31 -0.53 -1.78
CA THR A 76 -5.46 -1.91 -2.25
C THR A 76 -6.68 -2.61 -1.66
N GLY A 77 -7.33 -3.45 -2.46
CA GLY A 77 -8.10 -4.60 -2.01
C GLY A 77 -7.18 -5.78 -1.63
N TYR A 78 -7.76 -6.86 -1.10
CA TYR A 78 -6.99 -8.06 -0.82
C TYR A 78 -6.74 -8.88 -2.09
N SER A 79 -5.49 -9.35 -2.28
CA SER A 79 -5.13 -10.26 -3.37
C SER A 79 -3.95 -11.17 -3.01
N GLU A 80 -3.69 -12.17 -3.84
CA GLU A 80 -2.52 -13.07 -3.74
C GLU A 80 -1.17 -12.37 -4.07
N ASP A 81 -1.21 -11.11 -4.50
CA ASP A 81 0.00 -10.35 -4.82
C ASP A 81 0.92 -10.18 -3.60
N PHE A 82 0.36 -10.14 -2.39
CA PHE A 82 1.14 -10.02 -1.15
C PHE A 82 1.97 -11.29 -0.86
N LYS A 83 1.42 -12.47 -1.13
CA LYS A 83 2.19 -13.73 -1.07
C LYS A 83 3.26 -13.79 -2.15
N SER A 84 2.93 -13.31 -3.36
CA SER A 84 3.87 -13.20 -4.47
C SER A 84 5.02 -12.23 -4.15
N THR A 85 4.71 -11.11 -3.51
CA THR A 85 5.69 -10.12 -3.04
C THR A 85 6.65 -10.74 -2.03
N ARG A 86 6.13 -11.46 -1.02
CA ARG A 86 6.95 -12.20 -0.05
C ARG A 86 7.84 -13.24 -0.72
N MET A 87 7.29 -14.00 -1.67
CA MET A 87 8.07 -15.04 -2.37
C MET A 87 9.23 -14.47 -3.19
N LYS A 88 9.04 -13.29 -3.80
CA LYS A 88 10.04 -12.66 -4.67
C LYS A 88 11.04 -11.78 -3.93
N LEU A 89 10.60 -11.06 -2.90
CA LEU A 89 11.38 -10.00 -2.25
C LEU A 89 11.68 -10.30 -0.77
N GLY A 90 11.08 -11.36 -0.22
CA GLY A 90 11.21 -11.68 1.20
C GLY A 90 10.17 -10.97 2.07
N SER A 91 10.25 -11.22 3.37
CA SER A 91 9.37 -10.61 4.38
C SER A 91 9.89 -9.21 4.74
N PRO A 92 9.07 -8.15 4.66
CA PRO A 92 9.50 -6.82 5.06
C PRO A 92 9.59 -6.74 6.60
N LYS A 93 10.54 -5.96 7.10
CA LYS A 93 10.61 -5.62 8.52
C LYS A 93 9.47 -4.71 8.94
N TYR A 94 9.08 -3.78 8.08
CA TYR A 94 7.99 -2.84 8.29
C TYR A 94 7.03 -2.86 7.10
N ALA A 95 5.71 -2.85 7.36
CA ALA A 95 4.70 -2.71 6.33
C ALA A 95 3.71 -1.59 6.67
N PHE A 96 3.40 -0.74 5.68
CA PHE A 96 2.34 0.26 5.75
C PHE A 96 1.17 -0.25 4.93
N ILE A 97 0.04 -0.53 5.59
CA ILE A 97 -1.13 -1.21 5.02
C ILE A 97 -2.36 -0.34 5.26
N PRO A 98 -3.19 -0.06 4.24
CA PRO A 98 -4.42 0.71 4.42
C PRO A 98 -5.40 -0.07 5.30
N ILE A 99 -6.19 0.66 6.11
CA ILE A 99 -7.22 0.09 6.99
C ILE A 99 -8.55 0.86 6.94
N GLY A 100 -8.70 1.85 6.07
CA GLY A 100 -9.88 2.69 5.93
C GLY A 100 -10.40 2.75 4.50
N ALA A 101 -11.53 3.43 4.32
CA ALA A 101 -12.26 3.57 3.06
C ALA A 101 -12.85 2.24 2.55
N TYR A 102 -13.38 1.39 3.45
CA TYR A 102 -13.87 0.06 3.10
C TYR A 102 -15.40 -0.08 3.11
N ASP A 103 -16.15 0.86 3.67
CA ASP A 103 -17.60 0.73 3.77
C ASP A 103 -18.34 1.52 2.66
N PRO A 104 -19.32 0.91 1.96
CA PRO A 104 -19.85 -0.45 2.12
C PRO A 104 -18.94 -1.53 1.49
N GLU A 105 -18.60 -2.55 2.27
CA GLU A 105 -17.62 -3.59 1.88
C GLU A 105 -17.96 -4.29 0.56
N TRP A 106 -19.22 -4.55 0.27
CA TRP A 106 -19.65 -5.20 -0.98
C TRP A 106 -19.24 -4.43 -2.24
N PHE A 107 -19.00 -3.13 -2.14
CA PHE A 107 -18.59 -2.27 -3.24
C PHE A 107 -17.10 -1.92 -3.18
N MET A 108 -16.57 -1.71 -1.97
CA MET A 108 -15.20 -1.21 -1.77
C MET A 108 -14.14 -2.31 -1.77
N ALA A 109 -14.48 -3.56 -1.44
CA ALA A 109 -13.53 -4.66 -1.24
C ALA A 109 -12.60 -4.95 -2.44
N GLU A 110 -13.03 -4.63 -3.67
CA GLU A 110 -12.16 -4.78 -4.86
C GLU A 110 -10.98 -3.78 -4.88
N SER A 111 -11.05 -2.69 -4.09
CA SER A 111 -10.06 -1.61 -4.14
C SER A 111 -9.51 -1.22 -2.77
N HIS A 112 -10.25 -1.49 -1.70
CA HIS A 112 -9.88 -1.10 -0.33
C HIS A 112 -10.17 -2.24 0.63
N VAL A 113 -9.18 -2.60 1.43
CA VAL A 113 -9.33 -3.63 2.46
C VAL A 113 -9.94 -3.06 3.73
N ASN A 114 -10.74 -3.89 4.40
CA ASN A 114 -11.12 -3.67 5.80
C ASN A 114 -9.96 -4.03 6.74
N PRO A 115 -10.02 -3.69 8.03
CA PRO A 115 -8.94 -3.97 8.98
C PRO A 115 -8.60 -5.46 9.14
N GLU A 116 -9.56 -6.36 9.00
CA GLU A 116 -9.37 -7.82 9.08
C GLU A 116 -8.56 -8.33 7.89
N ASP A 117 -8.86 -7.86 6.68
CA ASP A 117 -8.09 -8.16 5.48
C ASP A 117 -6.69 -7.53 5.52
N ALA A 118 -6.55 -6.34 6.12
CA ALA A 118 -5.23 -5.73 6.34
C ALA A 118 -4.35 -6.59 7.26
N VAL A 119 -4.92 -7.21 8.30
CA VAL A 119 -4.20 -8.20 9.13
C VAL A 119 -3.82 -9.42 8.32
N GLN A 120 -4.68 -9.90 7.41
CA GLN A 120 -4.35 -11.00 6.52
C GLN A 120 -3.19 -10.62 5.57
N ILE A 121 -3.17 -9.40 5.02
CA ILE A 121 -2.04 -8.90 4.22
C ILE A 121 -0.73 -8.94 5.01
N MET A 122 -0.71 -8.47 6.26
CA MET A 122 0.46 -8.55 7.12
C MET A 122 0.98 -9.99 7.24
N LEU A 123 0.08 -10.95 7.46
CA LEU A 123 0.43 -12.37 7.60
C LEU A 123 0.97 -12.96 6.29
N ASP A 124 0.37 -12.61 5.16
CA ASP A 124 0.79 -13.09 3.84
C ASP A 124 2.15 -12.52 3.42
N LEU A 125 2.40 -11.24 3.69
CA LEU A 125 3.71 -10.60 3.55
C LEU A 125 4.75 -11.19 4.52
N GLY A 126 4.30 -11.73 5.65
CA GLY A 126 5.18 -12.12 6.75
C GLY A 126 5.89 -10.91 7.38
N ALA A 127 5.25 -9.74 7.37
CA ALA A 127 5.84 -8.53 7.92
C ALA A 127 6.07 -8.65 9.43
N GLU A 128 7.24 -8.22 9.90
CA GLU A 128 7.54 -8.26 11.35
C GLU A 128 6.71 -7.24 12.12
N ASN A 129 6.55 -6.04 11.57
CA ASN A 129 5.77 -4.95 12.14
C ASN A 129 4.93 -4.29 11.06
N SER A 130 3.69 -3.91 11.38
CA SER A 130 2.80 -3.23 10.44
C SER A 130 2.17 -1.98 11.05
N PHE A 131 1.90 -1.00 10.19
CA PHE A 131 1.30 0.28 10.55
C PHE A 131 0.07 0.52 9.67
N GLY A 132 -1.07 0.74 10.30
CA GLY A 132 -2.31 1.10 9.63
C GLY A 132 -2.26 2.53 9.10
N MET A 133 -2.52 2.68 7.82
CA MET A 133 -2.60 3.98 7.14
C MET A 133 -3.94 4.15 6.43
N HIS A 134 -4.15 5.28 5.75
CA HIS A 134 -5.34 5.59 4.97
C HIS A 134 -6.63 5.61 5.80
N TRP A 135 -6.60 6.19 6.99
CA TRP A 135 -7.74 6.31 7.90
C TRP A 135 -7.69 7.63 8.70
N ALA A 136 -8.82 8.02 9.29
CA ALA A 136 -9.01 9.14 10.23
C ALA A 136 -8.62 10.57 9.74
N THR A 137 -8.20 10.75 8.50
CA THR A 137 -7.87 12.09 7.97
C THR A 137 -9.06 12.71 7.21
N PHE A 138 -9.71 11.94 6.36
CA PHE A 138 -10.88 12.36 5.60
C PHE A 138 -11.97 11.28 5.71
N LYS A 139 -13.22 11.69 5.84
CA LYS A 139 -14.36 10.78 5.71
C LYS A 139 -14.62 10.56 4.21
N LEU A 140 -14.12 9.44 3.69
CA LEU A 140 -14.23 9.08 2.27
C LEU A 140 -15.40 8.14 1.99
N THR A 141 -15.81 7.37 2.98
CA THR A 141 -16.76 6.27 2.91
C THR A 141 -17.71 6.28 4.13
N ASP A 142 -18.49 5.24 4.34
CA ASP A 142 -19.58 5.26 5.31
C ASP A 142 -19.15 4.91 6.74
N GLU A 143 -18.00 4.25 6.95
CA GLU A 143 -17.48 3.92 8.28
C GLU A 143 -17.19 5.17 9.13
N ASP A 144 -17.30 5.03 10.44
CA ASP A 144 -16.93 6.08 11.38
C ASP A 144 -15.40 6.29 11.44
N THR A 145 -15.00 7.54 11.69
CA THR A 145 -13.59 7.94 11.64
C THR A 145 -12.63 7.09 12.49
N LEU A 146 -13.07 6.59 13.64
CA LEU A 146 -12.27 5.78 14.53
C LEU A 146 -12.49 4.28 14.39
N GLU A 147 -13.54 3.87 13.69
CA GLU A 147 -13.91 2.46 13.50
C GLU A 147 -12.79 1.61 12.90
N PRO A 148 -12.01 2.08 11.88
CA PRO A 148 -10.91 1.28 11.34
C PRO A 148 -9.89 0.85 12.40
N ARG A 149 -9.55 1.73 13.33
CA ARG A 149 -8.63 1.42 14.42
C ARG A 149 -9.26 0.46 15.42
N GLU A 150 -10.52 0.67 15.79
CA GLU A 150 -11.21 -0.18 16.76
C GLU A 150 -11.34 -1.62 16.23
N ARG A 151 -11.68 -1.79 14.93
CA ARG A 151 -11.71 -3.09 14.26
C ARG A 151 -10.33 -3.73 14.19
N LEU A 152 -9.28 -2.95 13.83
CA LEU A 152 -7.90 -3.45 13.83
C LEU A 152 -7.49 -3.93 15.22
N ASP A 153 -7.71 -3.13 16.27
CA ASP A 153 -7.36 -3.48 17.65
C ASP A 153 -8.08 -4.77 18.11
N ALA A 154 -9.34 -4.94 17.70
CA ALA A 154 -10.10 -6.16 17.97
C ALA A 154 -9.52 -7.38 17.24
N GLU A 155 -9.16 -7.26 15.95
CA GLU A 155 -8.64 -8.37 15.15
C GLU A 155 -7.24 -8.78 15.56
N VAL A 156 -6.33 -7.84 15.85
CA VAL A 156 -4.99 -8.18 16.34
C VAL A 156 -5.03 -8.84 17.70
N LYS A 157 -5.96 -8.45 18.57
CA LYS A 157 -6.20 -9.11 19.86
C LYS A 157 -6.73 -10.53 19.67
N ASN A 158 -7.69 -10.72 18.76
CA ASN A 158 -8.27 -12.02 18.44
C ASN A 158 -7.19 -13.00 17.93
N LYS A 159 -6.35 -12.54 17.02
CA LYS A 159 -5.24 -13.33 16.44
C LYS A 159 -3.98 -13.36 17.32
N LYS A 160 -3.94 -12.68 18.47
CA LYS A 160 -2.78 -12.58 19.37
C LYS A 160 -1.54 -12.00 18.68
N ILE A 161 -1.75 -11.00 17.82
CA ILE A 161 -0.72 -10.24 17.13
C ILE A 161 -0.42 -8.98 17.96
N ASN A 162 0.85 -8.63 18.15
CA ASN A 162 1.26 -7.44 18.90
C ASN A 162 2.04 -6.43 18.05
N SER A 163 2.22 -6.74 16.78
CA SER A 163 3.09 -5.99 15.87
C SER A 163 2.35 -5.28 14.73
N PHE A 164 1.03 -5.11 14.84
CA PHE A 164 0.24 -4.28 13.94
C PHE A 164 -0.51 -3.21 14.75
N ILE A 165 -0.19 -1.95 14.50
CA ILE A 165 -0.78 -0.80 15.21
C ILE A 165 -1.29 0.24 14.22
N ALA A 166 -2.28 1.04 14.63
CA ALA A 166 -2.77 2.20 13.90
C ALA A 166 -2.57 3.48 14.74
N PRO A 167 -1.43 4.18 14.62
CA PRO A 167 -1.19 5.44 15.31
C PRO A 167 -2.22 6.49 14.90
N ILE A 168 -2.68 7.31 15.84
CA ILE A 168 -3.55 8.45 15.51
C ILE A 168 -2.73 9.44 14.68
N PRO A 169 -3.24 9.88 13.49
CA PRO A 169 -2.54 10.86 12.68
C PRO A 169 -2.22 12.14 13.47
N GLY A 170 -0.93 12.53 13.51
CA GLY A 170 -0.47 13.74 14.20
C GLY A 170 -0.21 13.59 15.70
N SER A 171 -0.27 12.38 16.26
CA SER A 171 0.07 12.12 17.68
C SER A 171 1.55 11.80 17.88
#